data_97bd0fa2550a50123074882f50549012
#
_entry.id   97bd0fa2550a50123074882f50549012
#
_cell.length_a   1.000
_cell.length_b   1.000
_cell.length_c   1.000
_cell.angle_alpha   90.00
_cell.angle_beta   90.00
_cell.angle_gamma   90.00
#
_symmetry.space_group_name_H-M   'P 1'
#
loop_
_entity.id
_entity.type
_entity.pdbx_description
1 polymer ?
#
loop_
_entity_poly.entity_id
_entity_poly.type
_entity_poly.pdbx_seq_one_letter_code
_entity_poly.pdbx_strand_id
1 'polypeptide(L)'
;MKLKVHSLLVLFLIIFFIDYAEAITYALSFRYQSTKEFPSLQQRFGSTIGIAPFKDERQEKSYIGIHTPLQGLGTHFESNPKPLEKALQETLGDALSRLGVKVVSDSDWDGTLKSLKNIETDSALTIYIKKFWTEGKGSLFRSNIKTTVQLLIHLGVKSEGKLYMREVDVVKEVTVSRSTPERVEAIINQILSEIFDAYFSSPY
;
A
#
# COMPACT_ATOMS: atom_id res chain seq x y z
N MET A 1 -61.00 -9.12 14.31
CA MET A 1 -60.28 -8.90 13.05
C MET A 1 -59.34 -7.66 13.06
N LYS A 2 -59.37 -6.79 14.10
CA LYS A 2 -58.51 -5.57 14.18
C LYS A 2 -57.07 -5.82 14.65
N LEU A 3 -56.85 -6.92 15.37
CA LEU A 3 -55.51 -7.22 15.96
C LEU A 3 -54.45 -7.63 14.90
N LYS A 4 -54.88 -8.28 13.80
CA LYS A 4 -53.93 -8.75 12.73
C LYS A 4 -53.32 -7.64 11.88
N VAL A 5 -54.05 -6.50 11.72
CA VAL A 5 -53.58 -5.39 10.90
C VAL A 5 -52.44 -4.62 11.60
N HIS A 6 -52.53 -4.46 12.93
CA HIS A 6 -51.49 -3.76 13.71
C HIS A 6 -50.15 -4.55 13.74
N SER A 7 -50.21 -5.89 13.83
CA SER A 7 -49.01 -6.72 13.80
C SER A 7 -48.33 -6.69 12.43
N LEU A 8 -49.09 -6.60 11.34
CA LEU A 8 -48.53 -6.49 10.00
C LEU A 8 -47.85 -5.11 9.76
N LEU A 9 -48.46 -4.05 10.30
CA LEU A 9 -47.93 -2.69 10.18
C LEU A 9 -46.63 -2.52 10.97
N VAL A 10 -46.53 -3.11 12.16
CA VAL A 10 -45.30 -3.09 12.99
C VAL A 10 -44.20 -3.90 12.31
N LEU A 11 -44.52 -5.06 11.71
CA LEU A 11 -43.53 -5.87 10.97
C LEU A 11 -43.02 -5.12 9.73
N PHE A 12 -43.88 -4.41 9.02
CA PHE A 12 -43.53 -3.60 7.86
C PHE A 12 -42.65 -2.40 8.24
N LEU A 13 -42.94 -1.74 9.38
CA LEU A 13 -42.11 -0.66 9.90
C LEU A 13 -40.69 -1.15 10.30
N ILE A 14 -40.57 -2.31 10.90
CA ILE A 14 -39.26 -2.88 11.28
C ILE A 14 -38.39 -3.18 10.03
N ILE A 15 -39.00 -3.61 8.92
CA ILE A 15 -38.28 -3.90 7.67
C ILE A 15 -37.74 -2.60 7.01
N PHE A 16 -38.44 -1.47 7.17
CA PHE A 16 -37.98 -0.17 6.65
C PHE A 16 -36.87 0.50 7.48
N PHE A 17 -36.64 0.06 8.73
CA PHE A 17 -35.58 0.59 9.59
C PHE A 17 -34.34 -0.33 9.66
N ILE A 18 -34.24 -1.32 8.77
CA ILE A 18 -32.93 -1.93 8.50
C ILE A 18 -32.19 -0.93 7.59
N ASP A 19 -31.77 0.18 8.18
CA ASP A 19 -30.68 0.96 7.60
C ASP A 19 -29.51 -0.02 7.42
N TYR A 20 -29.18 -0.30 6.17
CA TYR A 20 -27.92 -0.95 5.85
C TYR A 20 -26.85 -0.02 6.40
N ALA A 21 -26.31 -0.34 7.57
CA ALA A 21 -25.17 0.34 8.10
C ALA A 21 -23.98 0.00 7.16
N GLU A 22 -23.85 0.75 6.08
CA GLU A 22 -22.69 0.66 5.21
C GLU A 22 -21.47 1.02 6.05
N ALA A 23 -20.50 0.12 6.09
CA ALA A 23 -19.25 0.41 6.73
C ALA A 23 -18.62 1.60 6.00
N ILE A 24 -18.32 2.66 6.74
CA ILE A 24 -17.66 3.84 6.17
C ILE A 24 -16.29 3.41 5.64
N THR A 25 -16.01 3.76 4.39
CA THR A 25 -14.72 3.48 3.76
C THR A 25 -13.98 4.79 3.52
N TYR A 26 -12.70 4.84 3.90
CA TYR A 26 -11.83 5.98 3.65
C TYR A 26 -10.77 5.63 2.61
N ALA A 27 -10.71 6.45 1.57
CA ALA A 27 -9.65 6.42 0.56
C ALA A 27 -8.35 7.00 1.13
N LEU A 28 -7.25 6.26 1.00
CA LEU A 28 -5.91 6.72 1.39
C LEU A 28 -5.04 6.91 0.15
N SER A 29 -4.22 7.95 0.17
CA SER A 29 -3.26 8.27 -0.88
C SER A 29 -1.85 7.89 -0.46
N PHE A 30 -1.07 7.33 -1.40
CA PHE A 30 0.30 6.95 -1.12
C PHE A 30 1.29 7.93 -1.70
N ARG A 31 2.31 8.25 -0.89
CA ARG A 31 3.41 9.10 -1.29
C ARG A 31 4.70 8.57 -0.70
N TYR A 32 5.70 8.43 -1.53
CA TYR A 32 7.06 8.25 -1.06
C TYR A 32 7.81 9.56 -1.24
N GLN A 33 8.32 10.08 -0.16
CA GLN A 33 9.21 11.23 -0.15
C GLN A 33 10.49 10.80 0.54
N SER A 34 11.56 10.69 -0.26
CA SER A 34 12.87 10.36 0.32
C SER A 34 13.28 11.41 1.32
N THR A 35 13.78 10.96 2.45
CA THR A 35 14.41 11.78 3.49
C THR A 35 15.93 11.83 3.32
N LYS A 36 16.47 11.12 2.32
CA LYS A 36 17.90 10.93 2.06
C LYS A 36 18.25 11.29 0.62
N GLU A 37 19.50 11.65 0.43
CA GLU A 37 20.11 11.74 -0.90
C GLU A 37 20.76 10.39 -1.25
N PHE A 38 20.65 9.99 -2.52
CA PHE A 38 21.22 8.74 -3.02
C PHE A 38 22.18 9.02 -4.19
N PRO A 39 23.37 9.58 -3.94
CA PRO A 39 24.29 10.02 -5.01
C PRO A 39 24.76 8.84 -5.89
N SER A 40 24.73 7.62 -5.39
CA SER A 40 25.12 6.42 -6.13
C SER A 40 23.95 5.68 -6.81
N LEU A 41 22.74 6.22 -6.80
CA LEU A 41 21.56 5.50 -7.31
C LEU A 41 21.70 5.17 -8.81
N GLN A 42 22.17 6.13 -9.60
CA GLN A 42 22.41 5.90 -11.02
C GLN A 42 23.56 4.93 -11.29
N GLN A 43 24.58 4.88 -10.43
CA GLN A 43 25.65 3.88 -10.55
C GLN A 43 25.15 2.47 -10.30
N ARG A 44 24.13 2.32 -9.46
CA ARG A 44 23.55 1.03 -9.07
C ARG A 44 22.51 0.53 -10.07
N PHE A 45 21.65 1.40 -10.56
CA PHE A 45 20.54 1.03 -11.43
C PHE A 45 20.81 1.31 -12.91
N GLY A 46 21.87 2.01 -13.23
CA GLY A 46 22.08 2.61 -14.54
C GLY A 46 21.32 3.92 -14.67
N SER A 47 21.32 4.48 -15.87
CA SER A 47 20.66 5.74 -16.19
C SER A 47 19.14 5.58 -16.36
N THR A 48 18.71 4.36 -16.68
CA THR A 48 17.32 4.02 -16.99
C THR A 48 16.85 2.80 -16.21
N ILE A 49 15.64 2.89 -15.63
CA ILE A 49 15.00 1.79 -14.92
C ILE A 49 13.59 1.54 -15.47
N GLY A 50 13.31 0.28 -15.82
CA GLY A 50 11.96 -0.19 -16.14
C GLY A 50 11.21 -0.57 -14.89
N ILE A 51 10.03 0.02 -14.65
CA ILE A 51 9.16 -0.43 -13.57
C ILE A 51 8.12 -1.35 -14.18
N ALA A 52 8.25 -2.65 -13.90
CA ALA A 52 7.28 -3.64 -14.29
C ALA A 52 6.06 -3.59 -13.36
N PRO A 53 4.88 -4.10 -13.81
CA PRO A 53 3.69 -4.10 -12.98
C PRO A 53 3.92 -4.77 -11.62
N PHE A 54 3.54 -4.08 -10.54
CA PHE A 54 3.55 -4.66 -9.21
C PHE A 54 2.44 -5.68 -9.08
N LYS A 55 2.65 -6.68 -8.23
CA LYS A 55 1.71 -7.79 -8.06
C LYS A 55 1.16 -7.79 -6.64
N ASP A 56 -0.14 -7.61 -6.52
CA ASP A 56 -0.83 -7.76 -5.24
C ASP A 56 -1.16 -9.24 -5.00
N GLU A 57 -0.40 -9.87 -4.11
CA GLU A 57 -0.55 -11.27 -3.70
C GLU A 57 -1.19 -11.42 -2.30
N ARG A 58 -1.75 -10.33 -1.77
CA ARG A 58 -2.49 -10.38 -0.51
C ARG A 58 -3.73 -11.27 -0.63
N GLN A 59 -4.13 -11.87 0.47
CA GLN A 59 -5.39 -12.63 0.53
C GLN A 59 -6.61 -11.69 0.49
N GLU A 60 -6.57 -10.60 1.28
CA GLU A 60 -7.58 -9.54 1.27
C GLU A 60 -7.09 -8.38 0.41
N LYS A 61 -7.82 -8.08 -0.67
CA LYS A 61 -7.45 -7.04 -1.64
C LYS A 61 -8.40 -5.84 -1.66
N SER A 62 -9.63 -6.03 -1.14
CA SER A 62 -10.64 -4.96 -1.13
C SER A 62 -10.22 -3.79 -0.25
N TYR A 63 -9.54 -4.10 0.85
CA TYR A 63 -9.13 -3.11 1.84
C TYR A 63 -7.64 -3.23 2.15
N ILE A 64 -7.11 -2.15 2.71
CA ILE A 64 -5.73 -2.08 3.21
C ILE A 64 -5.69 -1.93 4.73
N GLY A 65 -6.84 -1.96 5.38
CA GLY A 65 -6.94 -1.89 6.82
C GLY A 65 -8.33 -1.63 7.34
N ILE A 66 -8.41 -1.58 8.66
CA ILE A 66 -9.64 -1.31 9.41
C ILE A 66 -9.33 -0.47 10.64
N HIS A 67 -10.21 0.47 10.96
CA HIS A 67 -10.25 1.16 12.23
C HIS A 67 -11.47 0.71 13.02
N THR A 68 -11.24 0.18 14.21
CA THR A 68 -12.30 -0.22 15.15
C THR A 68 -12.34 0.80 16.29
N PRO A 69 -13.33 1.70 16.32
CA PRO A 69 -13.51 2.64 17.42
C PRO A 69 -13.95 1.91 18.70
N LEU A 70 -13.86 2.57 19.85
CA LEU A 70 -14.35 2.04 21.11
C LEU A 70 -15.86 1.80 21.08
N GLN A 71 -16.59 2.66 20.38
CA GLN A 71 -18.04 2.57 20.15
C GLN A 71 -18.36 2.92 18.71
N GLY A 72 -19.35 2.24 18.13
CA GLY A 72 -19.80 2.45 16.76
C GLY A 72 -19.27 1.41 15.78
N LEU A 73 -19.50 1.68 14.50
CA LEU A 73 -19.13 0.81 13.39
C LEU A 73 -17.65 0.98 13.04
N GLY A 74 -17.02 -0.12 12.64
CA GLY A 74 -15.67 -0.08 12.08
C GLY A 74 -15.62 0.69 10.75
N THR A 75 -14.46 1.23 10.45
CA THR A 75 -14.18 1.96 9.21
C THR A 75 -13.10 1.22 8.44
N HIS A 76 -13.32 0.96 7.16
CA HIS A 76 -12.31 0.35 6.30
C HIS A 76 -11.43 1.42 5.65
N PHE A 77 -10.18 1.06 5.38
CA PHE A 77 -9.25 1.84 4.58
C PHE A 77 -9.04 1.16 3.24
N GLU A 78 -9.08 1.92 2.16
CA GLU A 78 -8.82 1.42 0.81
C GLU A 78 -7.80 2.30 0.08
N SER A 79 -7.16 1.73 -0.93
CA SER A 79 -6.38 2.47 -1.90
C SER A 79 -7.31 2.95 -3.02
N ASN A 80 -7.56 4.26 -3.10
CA ASN A 80 -8.48 4.84 -4.06
C ASN A 80 -7.92 6.19 -4.55
N PRO A 81 -8.04 6.55 -5.84
CA PRO A 81 -8.85 5.88 -6.87
C PRO A 81 -8.17 4.68 -7.55
N LYS A 82 -6.97 4.30 -7.18
CA LYS A 82 -6.20 3.26 -7.84
C LYS A 82 -6.01 2.05 -6.96
N PRO A 83 -5.97 0.82 -7.50
CA PRO A 83 -5.57 -0.36 -6.76
C PRO A 83 -4.19 -0.18 -6.11
N LEU A 84 -3.95 -0.85 -4.98
CA LEU A 84 -2.75 -0.67 -4.16
C LEU A 84 -1.45 -0.83 -4.95
N GLU A 85 -1.36 -1.88 -5.78
CA GLU A 85 -0.18 -2.17 -6.59
C GLU A 85 0.13 -1.05 -7.57
N LYS A 86 -0.90 -0.47 -8.18
CA LYS A 86 -0.79 0.65 -9.12
C LYS A 86 -0.37 1.94 -8.40
N ALA A 87 -0.98 2.21 -7.25
CA ALA A 87 -0.66 3.38 -6.44
C ALA A 87 0.78 3.35 -5.92
N LEU A 88 1.27 2.19 -5.48
CA LEU A 88 2.66 2.02 -5.05
C LEU A 88 3.64 2.09 -6.22
N GLN A 89 3.29 1.51 -7.38
CA GLN A 89 4.10 1.55 -8.61
C GLN A 89 4.34 2.99 -9.05
N GLU A 90 3.28 3.78 -9.16
CA GLU A 90 3.38 5.19 -9.57
C GLU A 90 4.14 6.03 -8.54
N THR A 91 3.83 5.86 -7.27
CA THR A 91 4.52 6.57 -6.18
C THR A 91 6.02 6.33 -6.19
N LEU A 92 6.45 5.09 -6.44
CA LEU A 92 7.86 4.75 -6.54
C LEU A 92 8.50 5.30 -7.82
N GLY A 93 7.80 5.20 -8.96
CA GLY A 93 8.26 5.75 -10.23
C GLY A 93 8.49 7.25 -10.17
N ASP A 94 7.55 7.98 -9.61
CA ASP A 94 7.66 9.43 -9.41
C ASP A 94 8.84 9.78 -8.49
N ALA A 95 9.07 9.00 -7.45
CA ALA A 95 10.17 9.23 -6.53
C ALA A 95 11.53 8.98 -7.21
N LEU A 96 11.68 7.87 -7.94
CA LEU A 96 12.90 7.57 -8.70
C LEU A 96 13.18 8.63 -9.75
N SER A 97 12.16 9.14 -10.43
CA SER A 97 12.29 10.25 -11.38
C SER A 97 12.82 11.52 -10.71
N ARG A 98 12.30 11.87 -9.53
CA ARG A 98 12.79 13.00 -8.73
C ARG A 98 14.24 12.82 -8.25
N LEU A 99 14.66 11.56 -8.05
CA LEU A 99 16.03 11.21 -7.69
C LEU A 99 16.98 11.14 -8.91
N GLY A 100 16.52 11.56 -10.09
CA GLY A 100 17.33 11.71 -11.29
C GLY A 100 17.49 10.44 -12.12
N VAL A 101 16.73 9.38 -11.84
CA VAL A 101 16.72 8.15 -12.64
C VAL A 101 15.64 8.27 -13.71
N LYS A 102 15.96 7.99 -14.98
CA LYS A 102 14.96 7.94 -16.05
C LYS A 102 14.10 6.69 -15.91
N VAL A 103 12.83 6.87 -15.57
CA VAL A 103 11.88 5.79 -15.34
C VAL A 103 11.12 5.48 -16.63
N VAL A 104 11.01 4.19 -16.96
CA VAL A 104 10.14 3.65 -18.01
C VAL A 104 9.05 2.84 -17.30
N SER A 105 7.82 3.35 -17.34
CA SER A 105 6.67 2.68 -16.73
C SER A 105 6.19 1.52 -17.59
N ASP A 106 5.51 0.55 -16.96
CA ASP A 106 4.90 -0.61 -17.60
C ASP A 106 5.88 -1.44 -18.46
N SER A 107 7.10 -1.63 -17.93
CA SER A 107 8.08 -2.55 -18.50
C SER A 107 7.53 -3.99 -18.58
N ASP A 108 7.74 -4.67 -19.70
CA ASP A 108 7.30 -6.07 -19.90
C ASP A 108 8.13 -7.11 -19.13
N TRP A 109 8.99 -6.66 -18.22
CA TRP A 109 9.80 -7.57 -17.42
C TRP A 109 8.94 -8.40 -16.46
N ASP A 110 9.09 -9.72 -16.50
CA ASP A 110 8.32 -10.66 -15.67
C ASP A 110 8.90 -10.88 -14.24
N GLY A 111 10.01 -10.23 -13.92
CA GLY A 111 10.70 -10.37 -12.63
C GLY A 111 11.71 -11.53 -12.61
N THR A 112 12.05 -12.15 -13.75
CA THR A 112 12.98 -13.26 -13.84
C THR A 112 14.31 -12.86 -14.49
N LEU A 113 15.36 -13.64 -14.19
CA LEU A 113 16.67 -13.46 -14.83
C LEU A 113 16.63 -13.75 -16.34
N LYS A 114 15.72 -14.64 -16.79
CA LYS A 114 15.61 -15.02 -18.19
C LYS A 114 15.14 -13.85 -19.05
N SER A 115 14.12 -13.13 -18.62
CA SER A 115 13.57 -11.98 -19.35
C SER A 115 14.40 -10.72 -19.21
N LEU A 116 15.30 -10.64 -18.22
CA LEU A 116 16.18 -9.49 -17.99
C LEU A 116 17.03 -9.12 -19.20
N LYS A 117 17.44 -10.11 -20.02
CA LYS A 117 18.26 -9.88 -21.22
C LYS A 117 17.51 -9.07 -22.29
N ASN A 118 16.18 -9.12 -22.29
CA ASN A 118 15.32 -8.56 -23.33
C ASN A 118 14.80 -7.16 -22.99
N ILE A 119 15.02 -6.66 -21.76
CA ILE A 119 14.56 -5.30 -21.38
C ILE A 119 15.38 -4.24 -22.15
N GLU A 120 14.74 -3.11 -22.43
CA GLU A 120 15.38 -1.97 -23.11
C GLU A 120 16.12 -1.04 -22.13
N THR A 121 15.83 -1.14 -20.84
CA THR A 121 16.41 -0.33 -19.78
C THR A 121 17.66 -0.96 -19.18
N ASP A 122 18.46 -0.17 -18.44
CA ASP A 122 19.66 -0.65 -17.76
C ASP A 122 19.33 -1.60 -16.60
N SER A 123 18.20 -1.36 -15.96
CA SER A 123 17.66 -2.22 -14.90
C SER A 123 16.15 -2.29 -14.97
N ALA A 124 15.57 -3.25 -14.24
CA ALA A 124 14.13 -3.38 -14.07
C ALA A 124 13.77 -3.73 -12.63
N LEU A 125 12.63 -3.22 -12.16
CA LEU A 125 12.14 -3.44 -10.82
C LEU A 125 10.68 -3.87 -10.85
N THR A 126 10.33 -4.86 -10.02
CA THR A 126 8.94 -5.21 -9.69
C THR A 126 8.82 -5.53 -8.21
N ILE A 127 7.62 -5.38 -7.66
CA ILE A 127 7.32 -5.66 -6.25
C ILE A 127 6.13 -6.60 -6.16
N TYR A 128 6.26 -7.64 -5.33
CA TYR A 128 5.19 -8.53 -4.92
C TYR A 128 4.74 -8.10 -3.53
N ILE A 129 3.49 -7.68 -3.39
CA ILE A 129 2.90 -7.22 -2.13
C ILE A 129 2.33 -8.45 -1.43
N LYS A 130 3.04 -8.98 -0.44
CA LYS A 130 2.62 -10.17 0.32
C LYS A 130 1.65 -9.81 1.43
N LYS A 131 1.87 -8.66 2.08
CA LYS A 131 1.00 -8.11 3.12
C LYS A 131 1.07 -6.60 3.12
N PHE A 132 -0.07 -5.97 3.27
CA PHE A 132 -0.21 -4.53 3.49
C PHE A 132 -1.51 -4.33 4.26
N TRP A 133 -1.37 -4.11 5.58
CA TRP A 133 -2.53 -4.06 6.45
C TRP A 133 -2.32 -3.10 7.61
N THR A 134 -3.32 -2.25 7.84
CA THR A 134 -3.33 -1.29 8.95
C THR A 134 -4.52 -1.54 9.85
N GLU A 135 -4.26 -1.77 11.13
CA GLU A 135 -5.28 -1.86 12.17
C GLU A 135 -5.22 -0.65 13.06
N GLY A 136 -6.36 0.05 13.19
CA GLY A 136 -6.56 1.09 14.18
C GLY A 136 -7.50 0.60 15.28
N LYS A 137 -7.11 0.71 16.55
CA LYS A 137 -7.96 0.40 17.70
C LYS A 137 -8.14 1.63 18.55
N GLY A 138 -9.38 2.12 18.64
CA GLY A 138 -9.75 3.27 19.46
C GLY A 138 -9.92 2.89 20.93
N SER A 139 -9.50 3.78 21.84
CA SER A 139 -9.83 3.77 23.25
C SER A 139 -10.37 5.13 23.68
N LEU A 140 -10.71 5.32 24.95
CA LEU A 140 -11.32 6.56 25.46
C LEU A 140 -10.52 7.83 25.12
N PHE A 141 -9.18 7.75 25.15
CA PHE A 141 -8.31 8.94 24.99
C PHE A 141 -7.22 8.76 23.94
N ARG A 142 -7.07 7.56 23.39
CA ARG A 142 -5.97 7.22 22.48
C ARG A 142 -6.45 6.22 21.45
N SER A 143 -5.74 6.17 20.34
CA SER A 143 -5.89 5.12 19.35
C SER A 143 -4.53 4.49 19.09
N ASN A 144 -4.51 3.19 18.97
CA ASN A 144 -3.33 2.44 18.60
C ASN A 144 -3.44 2.04 17.14
N ILE A 145 -2.44 2.41 16.34
CA ILE A 145 -2.38 2.10 14.90
C ILE A 145 -1.22 1.16 14.68
N LYS A 146 -1.51 -0.04 14.21
CA LYS A 146 -0.53 -1.05 13.84
C LYS A 146 -0.55 -1.27 12.34
N THR A 147 0.57 -1.04 11.66
CA THR A 147 0.72 -1.27 10.23
C THR A 147 1.73 -2.39 10.01
N THR A 148 1.38 -3.35 9.16
CA THR A 148 2.23 -4.46 8.72
C THR A 148 2.39 -4.37 7.21
N VAL A 149 3.65 -4.35 6.75
CA VAL A 149 4.01 -4.33 5.32
C VAL A 149 5.01 -5.43 5.05
N GLN A 150 4.67 -6.34 4.12
CA GLN A 150 5.58 -7.39 3.64
C GLN A 150 5.67 -7.31 2.12
N LEU A 151 6.85 -7.03 1.63
CA LEU A 151 7.15 -6.87 0.21
C LEU A 151 8.28 -7.82 -0.18
N LEU A 152 8.19 -8.39 -1.38
CA LEU A 152 9.31 -9.02 -2.05
C LEU A 152 9.68 -8.16 -3.25
N ILE A 153 10.86 -7.56 -3.21
CA ILE A 153 11.36 -6.65 -4.24
C ILE A 153 12.33 -7.39 -5.13
N HIS A 154 12.06 -7.42 -6.43
CA HIS A 154 12.97 -7.94 -7.45
C HIS A 154 13.58 -6.76 -8.21
N LEU A 155 14.90 -6.75 -8.29
CA LEU A 155 15.68 -5.80 -9.08
C LEU A 155 16.61 -6.56 -10.01
N GLY A 156 16.40 -6.44 -11.30
CA GLY A 156 17.30 -6.94 -12.32
C GLY A 156 18.25 -5.86 -12.78
N VAL A 157 19.55 -6.13 -12.79
CA VAL A 157 20.58 -5.23 -13.33
C VAL A 157 21.18 -5.88 -14.57
N LYS A 158 20.90 -5.27 -15.75
CA LYS A 158 21.23 -5.86 -17.04
C LYS A 158 22.74 -5.98 -17.26
N SER A 159 23.50 -4.94 -16.91
CA SER A 159 24.96 -4.90 -17.05
C SER A 159 25.66 -5.99 -16.25
N GLU A 160 25.10 -6.38 -15.14
CA GLU A 160 25.64 -7.44 -14.26
C GLU A 160 25.09 -8.83 -14.63
N GLY A 161 23.99 -8.89 -15.37
CA GLY A 161 23.26 -10.12 -15.63
C GLY A 161 22.74 -10.79 -14.36
N LYS A 162 22.38 -9.98 -13.34
CA LYS A 162 21.97 -10.47 -12.02
C LYS A 162 20.56 -10.03 -11.66
N LEU A 163 19.91 -10.88 -10.88
CA LEU A 163 18.63 -10.62 -10.20
C LEU A 163 18.89 -10.56 -8.70
N TYR A 164 18.56 -9.44 -8.11
CA TYR A 164 18.57 -9.21 -6.67
C TYR A 164 17.15 -9.34 -6.14
N MET A 165 16.98 -10.13 -5.10
CA MET A 165 15.68 -10.32 -4.44
C MET A 165 15.83 -9.96 -2.97
N ARG A 166 14.94 -9.11 -2.48
CA ARG A 166 14.94 -8.68 -1.09
C ARG A 166 13.55 -8.75 -0.50
N GLU A 167 13.44 -9.48 0.59
CA GLU A 167 12.25 -9.43 1.44
C GLU A 167 12.34 -8.26 2.40
N VAL A 168 11.22 -7.56 2.54
CA VAL A 168 11.02 -6.47 3.48
C VAL A 168 9.83 -6.83 4.34
N ASP A 169 10.04 -6.92 5.65
CA ASP A 169 8.99 -7.17 6.64
C ASP A 169 9.07 -6.08 7.71
N VAL A 170 8.04 -5.23 7.77
CA VAL A 170 7.96 -4.11 8.70
C VAL A 170 6.66 -4.19 9.47
N VAL A 171 6.76 -4.17 10.78
CA VAL A 171 5.62 -3.98 11.70
C VAL A 171 5.89 -2.72 12.51
N LYS A 172 5.02 -1.74 12.36
CA LYS A 172 5.11 -0.48 13.11
C LYS A 172 3.83 -0.24 13.88
N GLU A 173 3.99 0.10 15.15
CA GLU A 173 2.88 0.41 16.04
C GLU A 173 3.06 1.83 16.59
N VAL A 174 2.02 2.65 16.47
CA VAL A 174 2.04 4.05 16.86
C VAL A 174 0.78 4.37 17.68
N THR A 175 0.97 4.97 18.84
CA THR A 175 -0.14 5.49 19.65
C THR A 175 -0.37 6.96 19.30
N VAL A 176 -1.61 7.31 18.99
CA VAL A 176 -2.04 8.67 18.64
C VAL A 176 -3.21 9.09 19.52
N SER A 177 -3.43 10.40 19.69
CA SER A 177 -4.57 10.91 20.46
C SER A 177 -5.90 10.59 19.78
N ARG A 178 -5.94 10.60 18.44
CA ARG A 178 -7.12 10.26 17.63
C ARG A 178 -6.67 9.66 16.31
N SER A 179 -7.32 8.57 15.91
CA SER A 179 -7.11 7.97 14.60
C SER A 179 -8.02 8.66 13.59
N THR A 180 -7.45 9.50 12.74
CA THR A 180 -8.14 10.08 11.58
C THR A 180 -7.54 9.49 10.30
N PRO A 181 -8.27 9.50 9.16
CA PRO A 181 -7.74 9.00 7.88
C PRO A 181 -6.41 9.66 7.49
N GLU A 182 -6.28 10.97 7.67
CA GLU A 182 -5.08 11.73 7.34
C GLU A 182 -3.88 11.30 8.23
N ARG A 183 -4.17 10.96 9.49
CA ARG A 183 -3.13 10.47 10.40
C ARG A 183 -2.67 9.07 10.04
N VAL A 184 -3.60 8.20 9.64
CA VAL A 184 -3.28 6.86 9.14
C VAL A 184 -2.47 6.95 7.84
N GLU A 185 -2.90 7.80 6.90
CA GLU A 185 -2.18 8.08 5.66
C GLU A 185 -0.74 8.56 5.92
N ALA A 186 -0.57 9.51 6.84
CA ALA A 186 0.76 10.01 7.20
C ALA A 186 1.67 8.93 7.77
N ILE A 187 1.14 8.03 8.62
CA ILE A 187 1.90 6.90 9.19
C ILE A 187 2.30 5.92 8.10
N ILE A 188 1.40 5.56 7.20
CA ILE A 188 1.68 4.67 6.07
C ILE A 188 2.75 5.27 5.17
N ASN A 189 2.63 6.55 4.80
CA ASN A 189 3.59 7.24 3.95
C ASN A 189 4.98 7.35 4.60
N GLN A 190 5.03 7.53 5.91
CA GLN A 190 6.28 7.47 6.66
C GLN A 190 6.91 6.07 6.60
N ILE A 191 6.12 5.00 6.78
CA ILE A 191 6.60 3.61 6.70
C ILE A 191 7.14 3.32 5.30
N LEU A 192 6.42 3.72 4.24
CA LEU A 192 6.88 3.55 2.86
C LEU A 192 8.21 4.30 2.62
N SER A 193 8.34 5.52 3.15
CA SER A 193 9.59 6.28 3.05
C SER A 193 10.75 5.57 3.77
N GLU A 194 10.53 5.06 4.97
CA GLU A 194 11.53 4.29 5.72
C GLU A 194 11.95 3.01 4.97
N ILE A 195 10.99 2.28 4.38
CA ILE A 195 11.24 1.06 3.60
C ILE A 195 12.09 1.37 2.38
N PHE A 196 11.67 2.33 1.56
CA PHE A 196 12.36 2.61 0.30
C PHE A 196 13.68 3.32 0.52
N ASP A 197 13.80 4.21 1.51
CA ASP A 197 15.07 4.81 1.89
C ASP A 197 16.08 3.75 2.38
N ALA A 198 15.63 2.77 3.16
CA ALA A 198 16.46 1.65 3.59
C ALA A 198 16.87 0.75 2.40
N TYR A 199 15.94 0.49 1.49
CA TYR A 199 16.20 -0.29 0.28
C TYR A 199 17.22 0.39 -0.62
N PHE A 200 17.05 1.69 -0.90
CA PHE A 200 17.97 2.42 -1.77
C PHE A 200 19.31 2.76 -1.12
N SER A 201 19.39 2.76 0.20
CA SER A 201 20.66 2.96 0.92
C SER A 201 21.51 1.70 1.03
N SER A 202 20.91 0.51 0.92
CA SER A 202 21.65 -0.75 1.13
C SER A 202 22.48 -1.12 -0.10
N PRO A 203 23.75 -1.53 0.09
CA PRO A 203 24.45 -2.28 -0.93
C PRO A 203 23.73 -3.63 -1.11
N TYR A 204 23.70 -4.15 -2.31
CA TYR A 204 23.11 -5.47 -2.59
C TYR A 204 23.91 -6.58 -1.93
#